data_269dfd496f471a069f183f2ba5bea2e9
#
_entry.id   269dfd496f471a069f183f2ba5bea2e9
#
_cell.length_a   1.000
_cell.length_b   1.000
_cell.length_c   1.000
_cell.angle_alpha   90.00
_cell.angle_beta   90.00
_cell.angle_gamma   90.00
#
_symmetry.space_group_name_H-M   'P 1'
#
loop_
_entity.id
_entity.type
_entity.pdbx_description
1 polymer ?
#
loop_
_entity_poly.entity_id
_entity_poly.type
_entity_poly.pdbx_seq_one_letter_code
_entity_poly.pdbx_strand_id
1 'polypeptide(L)'
;MIAVPDVMLNNGRTIPEFGFGVFQIRPEDTAAAVAAALQAGYRHIDTAQMYGNEKQVGEAMARSGLDRADVFVTTKLNNDAHVPDDARRAFSESLSALGFDYVDLFLIHWPLPTRYGGDYVSTWKTLEEFYRDGRARSIGVSNFQAHHLRRLHEESEIRPAVNQIEVHPFLTQRDLRAFCAEHEIAVEAWSPLAQGEVLDDPEIVSIAGRVGKTPAQVILRWHIERGDIIFPKSVTPARIRENIDIFDFELSGEDVETISALDRGERTGPDPDTFPG
;
A
#
# COMPACT_ATOMS: atom_id res chain seq x y z
N MET A 1 17.63 4.32 15.62
CA MET A 1 16.58 3.76 14.75
C MET A 1 15.67 4.91 14.37
N ILE A 2 15.30 4.99 13.08
CA ILE A 2 14.31 5.95 12.60
C ILE A 2 12.96 5.52 13.19
N ALA A 3 12.28 6.44 13.87
CA ALA A 3 10.94 6.18 14.38
C ALA A 3 9.93 6.52 13.27
N VAL A 4 9.35 5.50 12.65
CA VAL A 4 8.25 5.67 11.70
C VAL A 4 6.96 5.84 12.50
N PRO A 5 6.16 6.89 12.27
CA PRO A 5 4.85 7.05 12.90
C PRO A 5 3.88 5.94 12.50
N ASP A 6 2.90 5.71 13.36
CA ASP A 6 1.79 4.81 13.09
C ASP A 6 0.50 5.58 12.78
N VAL A 7 -0.28 5.08 11.84
CA VAL A 7 -1.64 5.56 11.52
C VAL A 7 -2.66 4.64 12.19
N MET A 8 -3.64 5.23 12.88
CA MET A 8 -4.75 4.49 13.47
C MET A 8 -5.79 4.14 12.40
N LEU A 9 -6.11 2.86 12.27
CA LEU A 9 -7.16 2.36 11.39
C LEU A 9 -8.53 2.39 12.08
N ASN A 10 -9.61 2.37 11.31
CA ASN A 10 -10.99 2.43 11.81
C ASN A 10 -11.41 1.22 12.69
N ASN A 11 -10.64 0.15 12.68
CA ASN A 11 -10.83 -1.04 13.53
C ASN A 11 -10.02 -1.01 14.83
N GLY A 12 -9.35 0.12 15.13
CA GLY A 12 -8.54 0.33 16.35
C GLY A 12 -7.14 -0.26 16.32
N ARG A 13 -6.70 -0.80 15.18
CA ARG A 13 -5.30 -1.24 14.98
C ARG A 13 -4.47 -0.12 14.37
N THR A 14 -3.15 -0.23 14.48
CA THR A 14 -2.21 0.71 13.87
C THR A 14 -1.46 0.06 12.70
N ILE A 15 -1.07 0.89 11.74
CA ILE A 15 -0.23 0.54 10.60
C ILE A 15 0.93 1.54 10.52
N PRO A 16 2.19 1.10 10.35
CA PRO A 16 3.29 2.04 10.12
C PRO A 16 3.07 2.83 8.83
N GLU A 17 3.17 4.15 8.93
CA GLU A 17 2.91 5.09 7.81
C GLU A 17 3.88 4.91 6.64
N PHE A 18 5.04 4.30 6.90
CA PHE A 18 6.09 4.07 5.92
C PHE A 18 6.46 2.59 5.86
N GLY A 19 6.20 1.96 4.72
CA GLY A 19 6.47 0.54 4.46
C GLY A 19 7.44 0.31 3.32
N PHE A 20 7.64 -0.96 2.99
CA PHE A 20 8.46 -1.44 1.90
C PHE A 20 7.63 -2.31 0.95
N GLY A 21 7.48 -1.87 -0.31
CA GLY A 21 6.77 -2.61 -1.34
C GLY A 21 7.68 -3.58 -2.10
N VAL A 22 7.13 -4.74 -2.49
CA VAL A 22 7.89 -5.74 -3.25
C VAL A 22 7.35 -5.97 -4.67
N PHE A 23 6.45 -5.15 -5.16
CA PHE A 23 5.95 -5.23 -6.54
C PHE A 23 7.10 -5.12 -7.55
N GLN A 24 7.11 -5.99 -8.56
CA GLN A 24 8.18 -6.08 -9.59
C GLN A 24 9.59 -6.39 -9.05
N ILE A 25 9.72 -6.84 -7.79
CA ILE A 25 10.97 -7.47 -7.36
C ILE A 25 10.90 -8.94 -7.76
N ARG A 26 11.91 -9.41 -8.49
CA ARG A 26 11.97 -10.82 -8.90
C ARG A 26 12.06 -11.72 -7.66
N PRO A 27 11.47 -12.92 -7.68
CA PRO A 27 11.51 -13.82 -6.53
C PRO A 27 12.92 -14.05 -5.98
N GLU A 28 13.92 -14.24 -6.85
CA GLU A 28 15.31 -14.45 -6.45
C GLU A 28 15.94 -13.27 -5.70
N ASP A 29 15.46 -12.03 -5.91
CA ASP A 29 15.98 -10.82 -5.27
C ASP A 29 15.15 -10.41 -4.04
N THR A 30 13.91 -10.92 -3.89
CA THR A 30 12.94 -10.44 -2.90
C THR A 30 13.41 -10.65 -1.46
N ALA A 31 13.91 -11.85 -1.13
CA ALA A 31 14.35 -12.13 0.24
C ALA A 31 15.48 -11.20 0.68
N ALA A 32 16.43 -10.91 -0.21
CA ALA A 32 17.54 -10.00 0.08
C ALA A 32 17.07 -8.54 0.24
N ALA A 33 16.13 -8.08 -0.60
CA ALA A 33 15.59 -6.73 -0.53
C ALA A 33 14.77 -6.52 0.75
N VAL A 34 13.91 -7.48 1.13
CA VAL A 34 13.13 -7.43 2.37
C VAL A 34 14.05 -7.47 3.59
N ALA A 35 15.09 -8.33 3.60
CA ALA A 35 16.06 -8.36 4.69
C ALA A 35 16.77 -7.00 4.84
N ALA A 36 17.18 -6.36 3.74
CA ALA A 36 17.79 -5.03 3.77
C ALA A 36 16.83 -3.96 4.30
N ALA A 37 15.54 -4.03 3.95
CA ALA A 37 14.51 -3.12 4.45
C ALA A 37 14.31 -3.29 5.98
N LEU A 38 14.17 -4.54 6.47
CA LEU A 38 14.02 -4.81 7.90
C LEU A 38 15.25 -4.34 8.69
N GLN A 39 16.47 -4.54 8.16
CA GLN A 39 17.71 -4.04 8.75
C GLN A 39 17.79 -2.50 8.76
N ALA A 40 17.21 -1.84 7.75
CA ALA A 40 17.13 -0.38 7.69
C ALA A 40 16.07 0.21 8.65
N GLY A 41 15.24 -0.63 9.27
CA GLY A 41 14.23 -0.20 10.25
C GLY A 41 12.80 -0.24 9.76
N TYR A 42 12.52 -0.69 8.54
CA TYR A 42 11.15 -0.90 8.08
C TYR A 42 10.43 -1.93 8.94
N ARG A 43 9.15 -1.67 9.22
CA ARG A 43 8.28 -2.57 9.99
C ARG A 43 6.91 -2.76 9.33
N HIS A 44 6.78 -2.38 8.06
CA HIS A 44 5.63 -2.65 7.21
C HIS A 44 6.12 -3.17 5.86
N ILE A 45 5.63 -4.35 5.44
CA ILE A 45 5.95 -4.99 4.15
C ILE A 45 4.66 -5.17 3.35
N ASP A 46 4.63 -4.63 2.14
CA ASP A 46 3.51 -4.78 1.19
C ASP A 46 3.87 -5.77 0.08
N THR A 47 3.13 -6.87 0.01
CA THR A 47 3.20 -7.87 -1.06
C THR A 47 1.82 -8.15 -1.64
N ALA A 48 1.71 -9.08 -2.58
CA ALA A 48 0.46 -9.61 -3.11
C ALA A 48 0.67 -11.00 -3.71
N GLN A 49 -0.37 -11.80 -3.72
CA GLN A 49 -0.35 -13.14 -4.32
C GLN A 49 0.12 -13.09 -5.78
N MET A 50 -0.38 -12.14 -6.58
CA MET A 50 -0.03 -12.00 -7.99
C MET A 50 1.44 -11.59 -8.23
N TYR A 51 2.17 -11.11 -7.21
CA TYR A 51 3.59 -10.77 -7.39
C TYR A 51 4.48 -12.01 -7.45
N GLY A 52 3.98 -13.17 -7.01
CA GLY A 52 4.69 -14.45 -7.05
C GLY A 52 5.90 -14.52 -6.11
N ASN A 53 5.96 -13.63 -5.11
CA ASN A 53 7.12 -13.49 -4.21
C ASN A 53 6.77 -13.55 -2.71
N GLU A 54 5.54 -13.92 -2.34
CA GLU A 54 5.11 -14.05 -0.94
C GLU A 54 6.00 -15.03 -0.15
N LYS A 55 6.39 -16.14 -0.77
CA LYS A 55 7.28 -17.14 -0.15
C LYS A 55 8.61 -16.51 0.29
N GLN A 56 9.20 -15.67 -0.56
CA GLN A 56 10.48 -15.01 -0.27
C GLN A 56 10.35 -13.93 0.79
N VAL A 57 9.18 -13.26 0.88
CA VAL A 57 8.84 -12.38 2.00
C VAL A 57 8.83 -13.18 3.30
N GLY A 58 8.12 -14.30 3.36
CA GLY A 58 8.08 -15.20 4.51
C GLY A 58 9.47 -15.71 4.92
N GLU A 59 10.30 -16.12 3.94
CA GLU A 59 11.68 -16.53 4.18
C GLU A 59 12.55 -15.42 4.80
N ALA A 60 12.42 -14.19 4.32
CA ALA A 60 13.14 -13.04 4.87
C ALA A 60 12.69 -12.73 6.30
N MET A 61 11.40 -12.78 6.56
CA MET A 61 10.82 -12.61 7.90
C MET A 61 11.34 -13.66 8.88
N ALA A 62 11.32 -14.94 8.51
CA ALA A 62 11.79 -16.04 9.35
C ALA A 62 13.28 -15.92 9.71
N ARG A 63 14.09 -15.30 8.84
CA ARG A 63 15.54 -15.10 9.05
C ARG A 63 15.88 -13.77 9.71
N SER A 64 14.93 -12.86 9.88
CA SER A 64 15.19 -11.50 10.38
C SER A 64 15.55 -11.45 11.87
N GLY A 65 15.14 -12.45 12.65
CA GLY A 65 15.23 -12.45 14.11
C GLY A 65 14.21 -11.54 14.81
N LEU A 66 13.28 -10.94 14.05
CA LEU A 66 12.18 -10.15 14.58
C LEU A 66 10.98 -11.08 14.90
N ASP A 67 10.23 -10.72 15.92
CA ASP A 67 8.96 -11.40 16.17
C ASP A 67 7.95 -11.06 15.06
N ARG A 68 7.08 -12.03 14.70
CA ARG A 68 6.05 -11.81 13.65
C ARG A 68 5.17 -10.61 13.97
N ALA A 69 4.91 -10.34 15.25
CA ALA A 69 4.09 -9.22 15.71
C ALA A 69 4.75 -7.85 15.56
N ASP A 70 6.07 -7.80 15.37
CA ASP A 70 6.82 -6.54 15.22
C ASP A 70 6.78 -5.99 13.78
N VAL A 71 6.26 -6.78 12.84
CA VAL A 71 6.21 -6.38 11.42
C VAL A 71 4.80 -6.51 10.90
N PHE A 72 4.27 -5.40 10.40
CA PHE A 72 2.99 -5.33 9.71
C PHE A 72 3.15 -5.89 8.29
N VAL A 73 2.36 -6.88 7.92
CA VAL A 73 2.42 -7.51 6.60
C VAL A 73 1.08 -7.39 5.90
N THR A 74 1.10 -6.76 4.73
CA THR A 74 -0.03 -6.65 3.80
C THR A 74 0.14 -7.65 2.66
N THR A 75 -0.91 -8.41 2.34
CA THR A 75 -1.03 -9.12 1.05
C THR A 75 -2.41 -8.92 0.45
N LYS A 76 -2.62 -9.38 -0.79
CA LYS A 76 -3.80 -9.06 -1.58
C LYS A 76 -4.33 -10.28 -2.30
N LEU A 77 -5.66 -10.39 -2.37
CA LEU A 77 -6.37 -11.40 -3.14
C LEU A 77 -6.10 -11.23 -4.64
N ASN A 78 -5.74 -12.30 -5.31
CA ASN A 78 -5.50 -12.29 -6.75
C ASN A 78 -6.80 -12.02 -7.56
N ASN A 79 -6.65 -11.40 -8.72
CA ASN A 79 -7.74 -11.02 -9.61
C ASN A 79 -8.53 -12.20 -10.19
N ASP A 80 -7.98 -13.39 -10.21
CA ASP A 80 -8.65 -14.61 -10.68
C ASP A 80 -9.42 -15.37 -9.57
N ALA A 81 -9.40 -14.86 -8.33
CA ALA A 81 -9.92 -15.54 -7.15
C ALA A 81 -11.09 -14.80 -6.46
N HIS A 82 -11.91 -14.05 -7.20
CA HIS A 82 -13.00 -13.26 -6.60
C HIS A 82 -14.22 -14.09 -6.15
N VAL A 83 -14.40 -15.30 -6.71
CA VAL A 83 -15.47 -16.20 -6.27
C VAL A 83 -15.20 -16.68 -4.83
N PRO A 84 -16.19 -16.70 -3.92
CA PRO A 84 -15.96 -16.96 -2.49
C PRO A 84 -15.10 -18.19 -2.16
N ASP A 85 -15.34 -19.33 -2.80
CA ASP A 85 -14.54 -20.54 -2.53
C ASP A 85 -13.11 -20.43 -3.06
N ASP A 86 -12.90 -19.74 -4.20
CA ASP A 86 -11.59 -19.44 -4.73
C ASP A 86 -10.84 -18.45 -3.82
N ALA A 87 -11.54 -17.43 -3.29
CA ALA A 87 -10.97 -16.49 -2.33
C ALA A 87 -10.50 -17.16 -1.03
N ARG A 88 -11.29 -18.10 -0.49
CA ARG A 88 -10.90 -18.88 0.70
C ARG A 88 -9.65 -19.72 0.43
N ARG A 89 -9.58 -20.37 -0.74
CA ARG A 89 -8.41 -21.15 -1.16
C ARG A 89 -7.18 -20.24 -1.33
N ALA A 90 -7.31 -19.17 -2.12
CA ALA A 90 -6.23 -18.23 -2.39
C ALA A 90 -5.65 -17.61 -1.11
N PHE A 91 -6.50 -17.21 -0.16
CA PHE A 91 -6.02 -16.67 1.12
C PHE A 91 -5.25 -17.73 1.94
N SER A 92 -5.72 -18.98 1.96
CA SER A 92 -5.01 -20.07 2.63
C SER A 92 -3.66 -20.37 1.96
N GLU A 93 -3.57 -20.28 0.64
CA GLU A 93 -2.33 -20.40 -0.13
C GLU A 93 -1.36 -19.25 0.20
N SER A 94 -1.83 -18.00 0.29
CA SER A 94 -1.01 -16.86 0.70
C SER A 94 -0.43 -17.03 2.10
N LEU A 95 -1.25 -17.43 3.09
CA LEU A 95 -0.77 -17.72 4.44
C LEU A 95 0.27 -18.82 4.46
N SER A 96 0.06 -19.89 3.69
CA SER A 96 1.01 -20.99 3.53
C SER A 96 2.31 -20.55 2.87
N ALA A 97 2.23 -19.74 1.82
CA ALA A 97 3.40 -19.20 1.12
C ALA A 97 4.25 -18.29 2.02
N LEU A 98 3.59 -17.40 2.77
CA LEU A 98 4.23 -16.53 3.76
C LEU A 98 4.78 -17.31 4.98
N GLY A 99 4.22 -18.49 5.28
CA GLY A 99 4.52 -19.25 6.49
C GLY A 99 3.95 -18.59 7.76
N PHE A 100 2.78 -17.97 7.67
CA PHE A 100 2.14 -17.22 8.74
C PHE A 100 0.77 -17.80 9.10
N ASP A 101 0.37 -17.65 10.37
CA ASP A 101 -0.99 -17.96 10.83
C ASP A 101 -1.98 -16.82 10.54
N TYR A 102 -1.48 -15.60 10.34
CA TYR A 102 -2.28 -14.40 10.05
C TYR A 102 -1.49 -13.37 9.23
N VAL A 103 -2.23 -12.48 8.57
CA VAL A 103 -1.69 -11.22 8.02
C VAL A 103 -2.29 -10.02 8.76
N ASP A 104 -1.58 -8.90 8.76
CA ASP A 104 -2.07 -7.67 9.43
C ASP A 104 -3.11 -6.95 8.58
N LEU A 105 -2.95 -6.99 7.25
CA LEU A 105 -3.90 -6.42 6.30
C LEU A 105 -4.06 -7.34 5.08
N PHE A 106 -5.31 -7.65 4.72
CA PHE A 106 -5.65 -8.37 3.50
C PHE A 106 -6.56 -7.53 2.62
N LEU A 107 -6.19 -7.36 1.35
CA LEU A 107 -6.89 -6.48 0.42
C LEU A 107 -7.54 -7.24 -0.73
N ILE A 108 -8.71 -6.79 -1.23
CA ILE A 108 -9.11 -7.07 -2.61
C ILE A 108 -8.20 -6.23 -3.51
N HIS A 109 -7.48 -6.86 -4.46
CA HIS A 109 -6.45 -6.17 -5.24
C HIS A 109 -7.03 -5.17 -6.25
N TRP A 110 -8.13 -5.53 -6.93
CA TRP A 110 -8.86 -4.68 -7.86
C TRP A 110 -10.36 -4.94 -7.76
N PRO A 111 -11.24 -3.95 -8.00
CA PRO A 111 -12.70 -4.16 -7.96
C PRO A 111 -13.22 -5.02 -9.11
N LEU A 112 -12.57 -5.00 -10.27
CA LEU A 112 -12.91 -5.74 -11.48
C LEU A 112 -14.41 -5.63 -11.86
N PRO A 113 -14.96 -4.41 -12.03
CA PRO A 113 -16.39 -4.22 -12.24
C PRO A 113 -16.89 -4.83 -13.57
N THR A 114 -15.99 -5.11 -14.51
CA THR A 114 -16.28 -5.76 -15.81
C THR A 114 -16.21 -7.28 -15.77
N ARG A 115 -15.77 -7.86 -14.65
CA ARG A 115 -15.68 -9.32 -14.43
C ARG A 115 -16.61 -9.77 -13.31
N TYR A 116 -16.86 -11.06 -13.20
CA TYR A 116 -17.67 -11.65 -12.13
C TYR A 116 -19.07 -11.01 -11.98
N GLY A 117 -19.63 -10.44 -13.07
CA GLY A 117 -20.87 -9.69 -13.04
C GLY A 117 -20.79 -8.39 -12.21
N GLY A 118 -19.60 -7.89 -11.94
CA GLY A 118 -19.36 -6.73 -11.07
C GLY A 118 -19.60 -7.02 -9.58
N ASP A 119 -19.57 -8.31 -9.18
CA ASP A 119 -19.85 -8.73 -7.79
C ASP A 119 -18.58 -8.82 -6.95
N TYR A 120 -18.00 -7.67 -6.60
CA TYR A 120 -16.95 -7.59 -5.57
C TYR A 120 -17.51 -7.56 -4.14
N VAL A 121 -18.82 -7.43 -3.97
CA VAL A 121 -19.47 -7.45 -2.65
C VAL A 121 -19.43 -8.85 -2.03
N SER A 122 -19.71 -9.90 -2.81
CA SER A 122 -19.57 -11.28 -2.32
C SER A 122 -18.11 -11.62 -1.97
N THR A 123 -17.17 -11.10 -2.75
CA THR A 123 -15.73 -11.20 -2.44
C THR A 123 -15.43 -10.51 -1.10
N TRP A 124 -15.93 -9.28 -0.90
CA TRP A 124 -15.75 -8.53 0.34
C TRP A 124 -16.31 -9.26 1.55
N LYS A 125 -17.52 -9.81 1.46
CA LYS A 125 -18.13 -10.63 2.54
C LYS A 125 -17.28 -11.85 2.89
N THR A 126 -16.54 -12.39 1.92
CA THR A 126 -15.58 -13.47 2.22
C THR A 126 -14.36 -12.94 3.00
N LEU A 127 -13.88 -11.72 2.71
CA LEU A 127 -12.83 -11.11 3.53
C LEU A 127 -13.32 -10.81 4.96
N GLU A 128 -14.59 -10.45 5.13
CA GLU A 128 -15.19 -10.27 6.47
C GLU A 128 -15.14 -11.57 7.31
N GLU A 129 -15.25 -12.76 6.68
CA GLU A 129 -15.07 -14.04 7.37
C GLU A 129 -13.63 -14.15 7.91
N PHE A 130 -12.61 -13.82 7.10
CA PHE A 130 -11.21 -13.88 7.50
C PHE A 130 -10.86 -12.88 8.61
N TYR A 131 -11.54 -11.73 8.63
CA TYR A 131 -11.43 -10.75 9.70
C TYR A 131 -12.04 -11.27 11.01
N ARG A 132 -13.24 -11.86 10.94
CA ARG A 132 -13.94 -12.41 12.12
C ARG A 132 -13.22 -13.61 12.75
N ASP A 133 -12.56 -14.44 11.94
CA ASP A 133 -11.77 -15.57 12.41
C ASP A 133 -10.33 -15.21 12.83
N GLY A 134 -9.92 -13.95 12.59
CA GLY A 134 -8.64 -13.39 13.03
C GLY A 134 -7.45 -13.71 12.14
N ARG A 135 -7.63 -14.41 11.02
CA ARG A 135 -6.54 -14.67 10.06
C ARG A 135 -6.15 -13.44 9.25
N ALA A 136 -7.06 -12.49 9.04
CA ALA A 136 -6.77 -11.13 8.59
C ALA A 136 -7.10 -10.17 9.73
N ARG A 137 -6.10 -9.49 10.28
CA ARG A 137 -6.29 -8.56 11.43
C ARG A 137 -6.96 -7.26 11.04
N SER A 138 -6.81 -6.86 9.79
CA SER A 138 -7.54 -5.79 9.12
C SER A 138 -7.87 -6.24 7.71
N ILE A 139 -8.94 -5.73 7.15
CA ILE A 139 -9.32 -5.96 5.75
C ILE A 139 -9.53 -4.63 5.06
N GLY A 140 -9.20 -4.59 3.78
CA GLY A 140 -9.31 -3.39 2.96
C GLY A 140 -9.43 -3.73 1.49
N VAL A 141 -9.34 -2.71 0.69
CA VAL A 141 -9.44 -2.80 -0.76
C VAL A 141 -8.30 -2.07 -1.44
N SER A 142 -8.08 -2.37 -2.71
CA SER A 142 -7.13 -1.64 -3.52
C SER A 142 -7.78 -1.26 -4.86
N ASN A 143 -7.49 -0.04 -5.33
CA ASN A 143 -8.00 0.51 -6.58
C ASN A 143 -9.52 0.75 -6.62
N PHE A 144 -10.19 0.87 -5.48
CA PHE A 144 -11.61 1.16 -5.42
C PHE A 144 -11.87 2.66 -5.59
N GLN A 145 -12.79 3.02 -6.49
CA GLN A 145 -13.29 4.38 -6.65
C GLN A 145 -14.40 4.67 -5.62
N ALA A 146 -14.78 5.92 -5.43
CA ALA A 146 -15.79 6.32 -4.46
C ALA A 146 -17.14 5.58 -4.63
N HIS A 147 -17.56 5.31 -5.87
CA HIS A 147 -18.80 4.57 -6.11
C HIS A 147 -18.69 3.07 -5.76
N HIS A 148 -17.51 2.46 -5.91
CA HIS A 148 -17.26 1.10 -5.43
C HIS A 148 -17.33 1.02 -3.90
N LEU A 149 -16.73 2.00 -3.21
CA LEU A 149 -16.73 2.07 -1.75
C LEU A 149 -18.14 2.32 -1.18
N ARG A 150 -18.95 3.21 -1.83
CA ARG A 150 -20.34 3.41 -1.43
C ARG A 150 -21.14 2.13 -1.48
N ARG A 151 -21.00 1.35 -2.55
CA ARG A 151 -21.69 0.06 -2.67
C ARG A 151 -21.27 -0.92 -1.59
N LEU A 152 -19.97 -1.03 -1.26
CA LEU A 152 -19.53 -1.84 -0.11
C LEU A 152 -20.16 -1.34 1.19
N HIS A 153 -20.21 -0.03 1.40
CA HIS A 153 -20.79 0.56 2.60
C HIS A 153 -22.29 0.25 2.76
N GLU A 154 -23.03 0.19 1.64
CA GLU A 154 -24.46 -0.09 1.62
C GLU A 154 -24.80 -1.58 1.75
N GLU A 155 -23.94 -2.47 1.22
CA GLU A 155 -24.25 -3.90 1.05
C GLU A 155 -23.43 -4.82 1.97
N SER A 156 -22.56 -4.28 2.87
CA SER A 156 -21.71 -5.07 3.77
C SER A 156 -21.74 -4.57 5.22
N GLU A 157 -21.18 -5.35 6.15
CA GLU A 157 -21.21 -5.05 7.58
C GLU A 157 -19.95 -4.35 8.07
N ILE A 158 -18.80 -4.68 7.49
CA ILE A 158 -17.49 -4.17 7.89
C ILE A 158 -16.99 -3.19 6.84
N ARG A 159 -16.57 -2.01 7.27
CA ARG A 159 -15.96 -1.02 6.38
C ARG A 159 -14.53 -1.39 6.05
N PRO A 160 -14.04 -1.13 4.82
CA PRO A 160 -12.62 -1.22 4.52
C PRO A 160 -11.80 -0.36 5.50
N ALA A 161 -10.75 -0.94 6.09
CA ALA A 161 -9.83 -0.17 6.93
C ALA A 161 -8.89 0.69 6.07
N VAL A 162 -8.60 0.22 4.87
CA VAL A 162 -7.66 0.84 3.92
C VAL A 162 -8.23 0.79 2.52
N ASN A 163 -7.97 1.83 1.73
CA ASN A 163 -8.03 1.80 0.27
C ASN A 163 -6.64 2.13 -0.29
N GLN A 164 -6.00 1.15 -0.91
CA GLN A 164 -4.67 1.28 -1.50
C GLN A 164 -4.80 1.71 -2.96
N ILE A 165 -4.44 2.95 -3.30
CA ILE A 165 -4.68 3.56 -4.62
C ILE A 165 -3.41 4.17 -5.20
N GLU A 166 -3.40 4.40 -6.51
CA GLU A 166 -2.35 5.17 -7.16
C GLU A 166 -2.39 6.62 -6.70
N VAL A 167 -1.32 7.10 -6.07
CA VAL A 167 -1.17 8.51 -5.70
C VAL A 167 0.27 8.95 -5.91
N HIS A 168 0.46 10.06 -6.58
CA HIS A 168 1.74 10.74 -6.78
C HIS A 168 1.49 12.20 -7.22
N PRO A 169 2.50 13.07 -7.35
CA PRO A 169 2.27 14.48 -7.69
C PRO A 169 1.46 14.73 -8.96
N PHE A 170 1.52 13.85 -9.97
CA PHE A 170 0.73 13.99 -11.21
C PHE A 170 -0.67 13.37 -11.12
N LEU A 171 -0.99 12.67 -10.02
CA LEU A 171 -2.29 12.08 -9.71
C LEU A 171 -2.55 12.15 -8.20
N THR A 172 -3.03 13.28 -7.71
CA THR A 172 -3.19 13.50 -6.26
C THR A 172 -4.44 12.84 -5.66
N GLN A 173 -5.37 12.36 -6.49
CA GLN A 173 -6.62 11.69 -6.08
C GLN A 173 -7.43 12.49 -5.02
N ARG A 174 -7.46 13.81 -5.13
CA ARG A 174 -8.03 14.73 -4.12
C ARG A 174 -9.42 14.29 -3.67
N ASP A 175 -10.33 14.08 -4.61
CA ASP A 175 -11.74 13.78 -4.30
C ASP A 175 -11.92 12.39 -3.67
N LEU A 176 -11.20 11.39 -4.18
CA LEU A 176 -11.25 10.04 -3.63
C LEU A 176 -10.63 9.98 -2.24
N ARG A 177 -9.53 10.69 -2.00
CA ARG A 177 -8.91 10.80 -0.67
C ARG A 177 -9.83 11.52 0.32
N ALA A 178 -10.50 12.60 -0.10
CA ALA A 178 -11.49 13.29 0.73
C ALA A 178 -12.66 12.34 1.10
N PHE A 179 -13.16 11.57 0.13
CA PHE A 179 -14.16 10.54 0.39
C PHE A 179 -13.67 9.49 1.39
N CYS A 180 -12.45 8.99 1.24
CA CYS A 180 -11.86 8.02 2.18
C CYS A 180 -11.78 8.61 3.59
N ALA A 181 -11.31 9.85 3.73
CA ALA A 181 -11.19 10.52 5.02
C ALA A 181 -12.57 10.72 5.70
N GLU A 182 -13.61 11.11 4.95
CA GLU A 182 -14.98 11.24 5.47
C GLU A 182 -15.53 9.91 6.03
N HIS A 183 -15.08 8.78 5.47
CA HIS A 183 -15.53 7.44 5.84
C HIS A 183 -14.54 6.68 6.74
N GLU A 184 -13.53 7.36 7.28
CA GLU A 184 -12.50 6.78 8.17
C GLU A 184 -11.71 5.63 7.50
N ILE A 185 -11.52 5.69 6.18
CA ILE A 185 -10.73 4.73 5.40
C ILE A 185 -9.34 5.33 5.20
N ALA A 186 -8.31 4.67 5.72
CA ALA A 186 -6.93 5.10 5.49
C ALA A 186 -6.53 4.93 4.02
N VAL A 187 -5.73 5.85 3.50
CA VAL A 187 -5.23 5.78 2.13
C VAL A 187 -3.80 5.29 2.13
N GLU A 188 -3.55 4.18 1.43
CA GLU A 188 -2.21 3.74 1.05
C GLU A 188 -1.94 4.16 -0.40
N ALA A 189 -0.77 4.76 -0.64
CA ALA A 189 -0.37 5.23 -1.97
C ALA A 189 0.62 4.28 -2.62
N TRP A 190 0.19 3.60 -3.70
CA TRP A 190 1.11 2.86 -4.55
C TRP A 190 1.67 3.74 -5.67
N SER A 191 2.84 3.37 -6.21
CA SER A 191 3.65 4.18 -7.14
C SER A 191 3.91 5.61 -6.64
N PRO A 192 4.34 5.82 -5.38
CA PRO A 192 4.45 7.16 -4.81
C PRO A 192 5.39 8.08 -5.58
N LEU A 193 6.31 7.53 -6.35
CA LEU A 193 7.29 8.25 -7.20
C LEU A 193 6.89 8.24 -8.69
N ALA A 194 5.65 7.90 -9.06
CA ALA A 194 5.19 7.79 -10.46
C ALA A 194 6.21 7.04 -11.35
N GLN A 195 6.74 5.91 -10.89
CA GLN A 195 7.79 5.13 -11.57
C GLN A 195 9.06 5.92 -11.90
N GLY A 196 9.26 7.08 -11.27
CA GLY A 196 10.40 7.99 -11.46
C GLY A 196 10.11 9.20 -12.34
N GLU A 197 8.96 9.28 -12.99
CA GLU A 197 8.60 10.36 -13.93
C GLU A 197 8.53 11.75 -13.28
N VAL A 198 8.32 11.82 -11.97
CA VAL A 198 8.21 13.06 -11.19
C VAL A 198 9.56 13.59 -10.68
N LEU A 199 10.63 12.79 -10.76
CA LEU A 199 11.91 13.10 -10.08
C LEU A 199 12.66 14.30 -10.69
N ASP A 200 12.47 14.55 -11.97
CA ASP A 200 13.13 15.63 -12.71
C ASP A 200 12.23 16.88 -12.84
N ASP A 201 11.07 16.92 -12.17
CA ASP A 201 10.20 18.09 -12.19
C ASP A 201 10.92 19.30 -11.56
N PRO A 202 10.96 20.48 -12.22
CA PRO A 202 11.72 21.64 -11.76
C PRO A 202 11.33 22.14 -10.38
N GLU A 203 10.03 22.11 -10.02
CA GLU A 203 9.55 22.53 -8.71
C GLU A 203 10.02 21.58 -7.61
N ILE A 204 9.94 20.25 -7.86
CA ILE A 204 10.42 19.23 -6.93
C ILE A 204 11.94 19.33 -6.75
N VAL A 205 12.69 19.48 -7.84
CA VAL A 205 14.15 19.67 -7.80
C VAL A 205 14.54 20.94 -7.04
N SER A 206 13.80 22.04 -7.23
CA SER A 206 14.01 23.30 -6.50
C SER A 206 13.80 23.13 -4.99
N ILE A 207 12.69 22.48 -4.60
CA ILE A 207 12.38 22.17 -3.19
C ILE A 207 13.48 21.28 -2.61
N ALA A 208 13.88 20.22 -3.30
CA ALA A 208 14.92 19.28 -2.90
C ALA A 208 16.25 19.99 -2.61
N GLY A 209 16.67 20.91 -3.51
CA GLY A 209 17.86 21.74 -3.32
C GLY A 209 17.78 22.64 -2.08
N ARG A 210 16.59 23.19 -1.77
CA ARG A 210 16.39 24.08 -0.63
C ARG A 210 16.43 23.32 0.71
N VAL A 211 15.83 22.13 0.77
CA VAL A 211 15.80 21.32 1.99
C VAL A 211 17.01 20.39 2.15
N GLY A 212 17.89 20.33 1.15
CA GLY A 212 19.11 19.51 1.18
C GLY A 212 18.84 17.99 1.11
N LYS A 213 17.75 17.61 0.44
CA LYS A 213 17.31 16.21 0.25
C LYS A 213 17.22 15.86 -1.23
N THR A 214 17.04 14.57 -1.56
CA THR A 214 16.80 14.15 -2.94
C THR A 214 15.35 14.41 -3.35
N PRO A 215 15.05 14.55 -4.66
CA PRO A 215 13.68 14.65 -5.15
C PRO A 215 12.78 13.49 -4.66
N ALA A 216 13.31 12.27 -4.63
CA ALA A 216 12.59 11.11 -4.11
C ALA A 216 12.18 11.29 -2.62
N GLN A 217 13.11 11.73 -1.77
CA GLN A 217 12.83 12.01 -0.36
C GLN A 217 11.79 13.12 -0.20
N VAL A 218 11.85 14.17 -1.01
CA VAL A 218 10.86 15.26 -0.99
C VAL A 218 9.46 14.75 -1.32
N ILE A 219 9.31 13.92 -2.36
CA ILE A 219 8.00 13.36 -2.73
C ILE A 219 7.50 12.39 -1.67
N LEU A 220 8.37 11.53 -1.13
CA LEU A 220 7.99 10.62 -0.06
C LEU A 220 7.55 11.38 1.20
N ARG A 221 8.24 12.47 1.55
CA ARG A 221 7.84 13.35 2.64
C ARG A 221 6.52 14.07 2.36
N TRP A 222 6.28 14.53 1.13
CA TRP A 222 5.00 15.13 0.72
C TRP A 222 3.81 14.18 0.95
N HIS A 223 3.97 12.89 0.71
CA HIS A 223 2.94 11.90 1.05
C HIS A 223 2.67 11.86 2.55
N ILE A 224 3.72 11.81 3.37
CA ILE A 224 3.60 11.78 4.83
C ILE A 224 2.87 13.04 5.34
N GLU A 225 3.25 14.24 4.86
CA GLU A 225 2.58 15.49 5.25
C GLU A 225 1.09 15.53 4.87
N ARG A 226 0.68 14.72 3.92
CA ARG A 226 -0.72 14.57 3.50
C ARG A 226 -1.45 13.45 4.23
N GLY A 227 -0.77 12.68 5.06
CA GLY A 227 -1.31 11.52 5.77
C GLY A 227 -1.52 10.29 4.90
N ASP A 228 -0.79 10.16 3.79
CA ASP A 228 -0.78 8.96 2.97
C ASP A 228 0.18 7.93 3.57
N ILE A 229 -0.23 6.67 3.67
CA ILE A 229 0.66 5.55 3.97
C ILE A 229 1.36 5.14 2.68
N ILE A 230 2.68 4.99 2.70
CA ILE A 230 3.48 4.69 1.49
C ILE A 230 4.43 3.52 1.71
N PHE A 231 4.76 2.82 0.61
CA PHE A 231 5.67 1.66 0.61
C PHE A 231 6.53 1.65 -0.67
N PRO A 232 7.46 2.62 -0.83
CA PRO A 232 8.33 2.65 -2.00
C PRO A 232 9.15 1.37 -2.15
N LYS A 233 9.37 0.97 -3.40
CA LYS A 233 10.13 -0.23 -3.75
C LYS A 233 11.55 0.10 -4.18
N SER A 234 12.52 -0.69 -3.74
CA SER A 234 13.88 -0.70 -4.29
C SER A 234 14.57 -2.06 -4.08
N VAL A 235 15.45 -2.43 -5.00
CA VAL A 235 16.38 -3.57 -4.82
C VAL A 235 17.78 -3.11 -4.43
N THR A 236 18.03 -1.82 -4.39
CA THR A 236 19.34 -1.23 -4.08
C THR A 236 19.41 -0.87 -2.59
N PRO A 237 20.27 -1.52 -1.78
CA PRO A 237 20.33 -1.26 -0.33
C PRO A 237 20.58 0.20 0.06
N ALA A 238 21.32 0.96 -0.75
CA ALA A 238 21.52 2.38 -0.50
C ALA A 238 20.22 3.18 -0.63
N ARG A 239 19.43 2.93 -1.70
CA ARG A 239 18.12 3.58 -1.89
C ARG A 239 17.08 3.15 -0.86
N ILE A 240 17.14 1.89 -0.38
CA ILE A 240 16.27 1.42 0.70
C ILE A 240 16.49 2.27 1.97
N ARG A 241 17.75 2.53 2.32
CA ARG A 241 18.09 3.39 3.46
C ARG A 241 17.77 4.87 3.22
N GLU A 242 18.02 5.36 2.00
CA GLU A 242 17.72 6.74 1.62
C GLU A 242 16.22 7.04 1.68
N ASN A 243 15.37 6.14 1.17
CA ASN A 243 13.93 6.34 1.12
C ASN A 243 13.30 6.49 2.51
N ILE A 244 13.77 5.77 3.53
CA ILE A 244 13.22 5.89 4.90
C ILE A 244 13.80 7.09 5.66
N ASP A 245 14.87 7.71 5.18
CA ASP A 245 15.52 8.87 5.80
C ASP A 245 14.80 10.18 5.44
N ILE A 246 13.52 10.26 5.83
CA ILE A 246 12.63 11.39 5.53
C ILE A 246 11.95 12.00 6.76
N PHE A 247 12.26 11.51 7.96
CA PHE A 247 11.64 11.97 9.21
C PHE A 247 12.47 13.02 9.95
N ASP A 248 13.58 13.47 9.38
CA ASP A 248 14.48 14.47 9.95
C ASP A 248 14.27 15.88 9.38
N PHE A 249 13.30 16.06 8.47
CA PHE A 249 12.92 17.33 7.87
C PHE A 249 11.41 17.41 7.65
N GLU A 250 10.91 18.60 7.42
CA GLU A 250 9.49 18.88 7.12
C GLU A 250 9.40 19.72 5.85
N LEU A 251 8.29 19.58 5.12
CA LEU A 251 7.92 20.47 4.04
C LEU A 251 7.03 21.60 4.58
N SER A 252 7.23 22.81 4.08
CA SER A 252 6.27 23.87 4.39
C SER A 252 4.90 23.61 3.73
N GLY A 253 3.84 24.22 4.25
CA GLY A 253 2.53 24.14 3.60
C GLY A 253 2.56 24.65 2.15
N GLU A 254 3.41 25.65 1.83
CA GLU A 254 3.62 26.14 0.47
C GLU A 254 4.28 25.07 -0.43
N ASP A 255 5.25 24.33 0.10
CA ASP A 255 5.89 23.23 -0.64
C ASP A 255 4.89 22.10 -0.94
N VAL A 256 4.08 21.74 0.05
CA VAL A 256 3.03 20.70 -0.11
C VAL A 256 2.01 21.13 -1.18
N GLU A 257 1.58 22.39 -1.16
CA GLU A 257 0.65 22.91 -2.16
C GLU A 257 1.31 23.02 -3.55
N THR A 258 2.57 23.44 -3.64
CA THR A 258 3.32 23.50 -4.90
C THR A 258 3.41 22.13 -5.55
N ILE A 259 3.79 21.09 -4.80
CA ILE A 259 3.85 19.72 -5.31
C ILE A 259 2.44 19.22 -5.67
N SER A 260 1.44 19.53 -4.88
CA SER A 260 0.04 19.12 -5.13
C SER A 260 -0.56 19.81 -6.38
N ALA A 261 -0.07 20.99 -6.73
CA ALA A 261 -0.49 21.71 -7.94
C ALA A 261 0.04 21.10 -9.25
N LEU A 262 0.96 20.14 -9.17
CA LEU A 262 1.44 19.37 -10.32
C LEU A 262 0.41 18.33 -10.80
N ASP A 263 -0.71 18.20 -10.12
CA ASP A 263 -1.81 17.28 -10.47
C ASP A 263 -2.34 17.57 -11.89
N ARG A 264 -2.36 16.56 -12.70
CA ARG A 264 -2.90 16.61 -14.08
C ARG A 264 -3.77 15.41 -14.43
N GLY A 265 -4.13 14.62 -13.42
CA GLY A 265 -4.99 13.44 -13.58
C GLY A 265 -4.32 12.30 -14.35
N GLU A 266 -3.00 12.28 -14.42
CA GLU A 266 -2.23 11.30 -15.19
C GLU A 266 -1.97 10.03 -14.36
N ARG A 267 -2.44 8.88 -14.87
CA ARG A 267 -2.16 7.56 -14.29
C ARG A 267 -0.91 6.94 -14.91
N THR A 268 -0.12 6.25 -14.09
CA THR A 268 0.93 5.33 -14.56
C THR A 268 0.42 3.89 -14.62
N GLY A 269 -0.67 3.60 -13.94
CA GLY A 269 -1.36 2.32 -13.91
C GLY A 269 -2.73 2.34 -14.61
N PRO A 270 -3.41 1.17 -14.64
CA PRO A 270 -4.72 1.04 -15.28
C PRO A 270 -5.82 1.86 -14.58
N ASP A 271 -6.87 2.19 -15.33
CA ASP A 271 -8.09 2.75 -14.78
C ASP A 271 -8.91 1.64 -14.08
N PRO A 272 -9.26 1.81 -12.77
CA PRO A 272 -10.01 0.81 -12.02
C PRO A 272 -11.38 0.44 -12.57
N ASP A 273 -12.03 1.35 -13.30
CA ASP A 273 -13.36 1.12 -13.84
C ASP A 273 -13.36 0.26 -15.11
N THR A 274 -12.22 0.20 -15.79
CA THR A 274 -12.09 -0.49 -17.08
C THR A 274 -11.06 -1.63 -17.07
N PHE A 275 -10.25 -1.73 -16.02
CA PHE A 275 -9.21 -2.75 -15.92
C PHE A 275 -9.80 -4.17 -15.92
N PRO A 276 -9.41 -5.04 -16.86
CA PRO A 276 -9.99 -6.37 -16.99
C PRO A 276 -9.36 -7.42 -16.05
N GLY A 277 -8.27 -7.08 -15.32
CA GLY A 277 -7.56 -8.00 -14.42
C GLY A 277 -6.40 -8.73 -15.04
#